data_539758d6c1c1fcef2b46c27eb1cc2435
#
_entry.id   539758d6c1c1fcef2b46c27eb1cc2435
#
_cell.length_a   1.000
_cell.length_b   1.000
_cell.length_c   1.000
_cell.angle_alpha   90.00
_cell.angle_beta   90.00
_cell.angle_gamma   90.00
#
_symmetry.space_group_name_H-M   'P 1'
#
loop_
_entity.id
_entity.type
_entity.pdbx_description
1 polymer ?
#
loop_
_entity_poly.entity_id
_entity_poly.type
_entity_poly.pdbx_seq_one_letter_code
_entity_poly.pdbx_strand_id
1 'polypeptide(L)'
;MFDIVEFVKQQERFFCEALTEPTLTWAKESQFAIQQFQKNAFLADTARGNLSSAQNAIINVAAIGITLNPASKLAYLVPRKKAVCLDISYMGLLHLAQVTGAIQWG
;
A
#
# COMPACT_ATOMS: atom_id res chain seq x y z
N MET A 1 3.44 22.50 -8.36
CA MET A 1 2.17 21.83 -8.05
C MET A 1 2.43 20.37 -7.72
N PHE A 2 1.82 19.87 -6.67
CA PHE A 2 1.99 18.47 -6.26
C PHE A 2 1.25 17.53 -7.21
N ASP A 3 1.96 16.49 -7.69
CA ASP A 3 1.40 15.48 -8.58
C ASP A 3 1.51 14.13 -7.88
N ILE A 4 0.36 13.56 -7.48
CA ILE A 4 0.33 12.29 -6.76
C ILE A 4 0.85 11.13 -7.60
N VAL A 5 0.60 11.16 -8.91
CA VAL A 5 1.08 10.11 -9.82
C VAL A 5 2.60 10.10 -9.85
N GLU A 6 3.20 11.28 -10.00
CA GLU A 6 4.66 11.41 -10.02
C GLU A 6 5.25 11.00 -8.68
N PHE A 7 4.62 11.41 -7.57
CA PHE A 7 5.07 11.03 -6.24
C PHE A 7 5.10 9.51 -6.07
N VAL A 8 4.03 8.81 -6.49
CA VAL A 8 3.98 7.35 -6.39
C VAL A 8 5.10 6.73 -7.21
N LYS A 9 5.32 7.21 -8.44
CA LYS A 9 6.38 6.68 -9.30
C LYS A 9 7.76 6.82 -8.69
N GLN A 10 7.99 7.88 -7.93
CA GLN A 10 9.28 8.11 -7.28
C GLN A 10 9.57 7.09 -6.18
N GLN A 11 8.57 6.32 -5.73
CA GLN A 11 8.75 5.34 -4.68
C GLN A 11 9.20 3.97 -5.19
N GLU A 12 9.36 3.81 -6.51
CA GLU A 12 9.70 2.52 -7.12
C GLU A 12 10.93 1.87 -6.48
N ARG A 13 12.00 2.63 -6.32
CA ARG A 13 13.25 2.13 -5.76
C ARG A 13 13.04 1.58 -4.34
N PHE A 14 12.38 2.37 -3.50
CA PHE A 14 12.15 1.99 -2.11
C PHE A 14 11.23 0.78 -2.00
N PHE A 15 10.21 0.74 -2.85
CA PHE A 15 9.30 -0.41 -2.91
C PHE A 15 10.07 -1.67 -3.28
N CYS A 16 10.87 -1.61 -4.34
CA CYS A 16 11.60 -2.79 -4.82
C CYS A 16 12.65 -3.27 -3.80
N GLU A 17 13.29 -2.35 -3.09
CA GLU A 17 14.26 -2.71 -2.06
C GLU A 17 13.60 -3.39 -0.87
N ALA A 18 12.37 -3.03 -0.55
CA ALA A 18 11.63 -3.61 0.58
C ALA A 18 10.84 -4.87 0.19
N LEU A 19 10.71 -5.15 -1.09
CA LEU A 19 9.84 -6.20 -1.60
C LEU A 19 10.31 -7.59 -1.16
N THR A 20 9.40 -8.32 -0.51
CA THR A 20 9.67 -9.68 -0.03
C THR A 20 8.86 -10.74 -0.76
N GLU A 21 7.76 -10.34 -1.40
CA GLU A 21 6.84 -11.26 -2.07
C GLU A 21 7.04 -11.23 -3.58
N PRO A 22 7.53 -12.31 -4.20
CA PRO A 22 7.85 -12.30 -5.63
C PRO A 22 6.64 -12.17 -6.56
N THR A 23 5.42 -12.42 -6.06
CA THR A 23 4.22 -12.28 -6.88
C THR A 23 3.78 -10.82 -7.02
N LEU A 24 4.26 -9.92 -6.16
CA LEU A 24 3.96 -8.51 -6.27
C LEU A 24 4.92 -7.85 -7.26
N THR A 25 4.40 -6.94 -8.07
CA THR A 25 5.22 -6.17 -9.01
C THR A 25 4.93 -4.68 -8.85
N TRP A 26 5.97 -3.85 -8.96
CA TRP A 26 5.81 -2.40 -8.90
C TRP A 26 4.85 -1.90 -9.98
N ALA A 27 4.92 -2.48 -11.19
CA ALA A 27 4.07 -2.07 -12.29
C ALA A 27 2.58 -2.15 -11.95
N LYS A 28 2.17 -3.20 -11.24
CA LYS A 28 0.77 -3.38 -10.83
C LYS A 28 0.44 -2.61 -9.56
N GLU A 29 1.29 -2.73 -8.53
CA GLU A 29 1.00 -2.11 -7.23
C GLU A 29 1.00 -0.59 -7.32
N SER A 30 1.88 0.00 -8.14
CA SER A 30 1.88 1.44 -8.35
C SER A 30 0.59 1.93 -8.98
N GLN A 31 0.03 1.18 -9.92
CA GLN A 31 -1.24 1.54 -10.55
C GLN A 31 -2.39 1.44 -9.54
N PHE A 32 -2.38 0.42 -8.69
CA PHE A 32 -3.41 0.29 -7.66
C PHE A 32 -3.34 1.45 -6.65
N ALA A 33 -2.14 1.82 -6.24
CA ALA A 33 -1.96 2.97 -5.34
C ALA A 33 -2.44 4.27 -6.00
N ILE A 34 -2.05 4.50 -7.24
CA ILE A 34 -2.48 5.69 -7.98
C ILE A 34 -4.00 5.73 -8.08
N GLN A 35 -4.64 4.60 -8.38
CA GLN A 35 -6.09 4.54 -8.48
C GLN A 35 -6.76 4.91 -7.15
N GLN A 36 -6.23 4.43 -6.04
CA GLN A 36 -6.80 4.75 -4.73
C GLN A 36 -6.69 6.25 -4.42
N PHE A 37 -5.56 6.86 -4.74
CA PHE A 37 -5.40 8.30 -4.56
C PHE A 37 -6.34 9.09 -5.49
N GLN A 38 -6.53 8.64 -6.71
CA GLN A 38 -7.39 9.33 -7.68
C GLN A 38 -8.87 9.20 -7.33
N LYS A 39 -9.28 8.08 -6.75
CA LYS A 39 -10.66 7.86 -6.33
C LYS A 39 -11.01 8.64 -5.06
N ASN A 40 -10.05 8.93 -4.23
CA ASN A 40 -10.26 9.55 -2.93
C ASN A 40 -9.43 10.82 -2.82
N ALA A 41 -10.06 11.96 -3.13
CA ALA A 41 -9.39 13.26 -3.07
C ALA A 41 -8.89 13.58 -1.67
N PHE A 42 -9.61 13.17 -0.63
CA PHE A 42 -9.18 13.36 0.75
C PHE A 42 -7.89 12.61 1.04
N LEU A 43 -7.77 11.39 0.52
CA LEU A 43 -6.54 10.59 0.67
C LEU A 43 -5.37 11.29 -0.03
N ALA A 44 -5.57 11.80 -1.24
CA ALA A 44 -4.53 12.51 -1.97
C ALA A 44 -4.11 13.79 -1.23
N ASP A 45 -5.06 14.53 -0.67
CA ASP A 45 -4.76 15.72 0.12
C ASP A 45 -3.98 15.38 1.38
N THR A 46 -4.32 14.27 2.02
CA THR A 46 -3.60 13.79 3.19
C THR A 46 -2.15 13.45 2.84
N ALA A 47 -1.95 12.78 1.70
CA ALA A 47 -0.60 12.46 1.21
C ALA A 47 0.21 13.73 0.95
N ARG A 48 -0.42 14.73 0.33
CA ARG A 48 0.24 16.00 0.04
C ARG A 48 0.70 16.70 1.32
N GLY A 49 -0.10 16.62 2.37
CA GLY A 49 0.23 17.22 3.65
C GLY A 49 1.20 16.41 4.49
N ASN A 50 1.40 15.14 4.16
CA ASN A 50 2.29 14.26 4.91
C ASN A 50 2.91 13.21 3.98
N LEU A 51 3.89 13.64 3.21
CA LEU A 51 4.53 12.78 2.20
C LEU A 51 5.25 11.59 2.84
N SER A 52 5.82 11.77 4.02
CA SER A 52 6.50 10.67 4.72
C SER A 52 5.57 9.52 5.03
N SER A 53 4.34 9.81 5.47
CA SER A 53 3.37 8.75 5.77
C SER A 53 2.95 8.02 4.50
N ALA A 54 2.75 8.75 3.40
CA ALA A 54 2.40 8.15 2.11
C ALA A 54 3.52 7.23 1.63
N GLN A 55 4.76 7.69 1.73
CA GLN A 55 5.92 6.88 1.36
C GLN A 55 5.98 5.61 2.21
N ASN A 56 5.85 5.74 3.53
CA ASN A 56 5.89 4.59 4.43
C ASN A 56 4.78 3.60 4.14
N ALA A 57 3.57 4.07 3.84
CA ALA A 57 2.44 3.19 3.53
C ALA A 57 2.72 2.37 2.26
N ILE A 58 3.27 3.00 1.22
CA ILE A 58 3.61 2.33 -0.03
C ILE A 58 4.73 1.30 0.20
N ILE A 59 5.75 1.66 0.95
CA ILE A 59 6.86 0.76 1.27
C ILE A 59 6.37 -0.43 2.09
N ASN A 60 5.43 -0.21 3.01
CA ASN A 60 4.86 -1.28 3.82
C ASN A 60 4.13 -2.33 2.99
N VAL A 61 3.53 -1.94 1.86
CA VAL A 61 2.93 -2.90 0.92
C VAL A 61 3.97 -3.92 0.50
N ALA A 62 5.16 -3.46 0.13
CA ALA A 62 6.26 -4.33 -0.28
C ALA A 62 6.81 -5.16 0.88
N ALA A 63 7.03 -4.51 2.02
CA ALA A 63 7.64 -5.16 3.19
C ALA A 63 6.74 -6.25 3.77
N ILE A 64 5.43 -6.00 3.80
CA ILE A 64 4.45 -6.97 4.30
C ILE A 64 4.15 -8.03 3.25
N GLY A 65 4.25 -7.66 1.97
CA GLY A 65 3.98 -8.58 0.86
C GLY A 65 2.50 -8.75 0.57
N ILE A 66 1.71 -7.69 0.68
CA ILE A 66 0.27 -7.73 0.45
C ILE A 66 -0.09 -6.81 -0.70
N THR A 67 -1.01 -7.25 -1.57
CA THR A 67 -1.40 -6.47 -2.73
C THR A 67 -2.45 -5.40 -2.41
N LEU A 68 -2.37 -4.26 -3.11
CA LEU A 68 -3.39 -3.21 -3.07
C LEU A 68 -4.51 -3.44 -4.08
N ASN A 69 -4.50 -4.56 -4.78
CA ASN A 69 -5.51 -4.86 -5.80
C ASN A 69 -6.92 -4.79 -5.19
N PRO A 70 -7.79 -3.88 -5.67
CA PRO A 70 -9.13 -3.73 -5.09
C PRO A 70 -10.01 -4.97 -5.28
N ALA A 71 -9.75 -5.78 -6.31
CA ALA A 71 -10.49 -7.02 -6.53
C ALA A 71 -10.19 -8.06 -5.45
N SER A 72 -8.97 -8.03 -4.88
CA SER A 72 -8.58 -8.96 -3.82
C SER A 72 -9.09 -8.55 -2.45
N LYS A 73 -9.39 -7.28 -2.23
CA LYS A 73 -9.93 -6.73 -0.98
C LYS A 73 -9.06 -7.05 0.24
N LEU A 74 -7.73 -7.10 0.03
CA LEU A 74 -6.81 -7.46 1.11
C LEU A 74 -6.29 -6.25 1.88
N ALA A 75 -5.98 -5.16 1.17
CA ALA A 75 -5.41 -3.97 1.79
C ALA A 75 -5.82 -2.71 1.04
N TYR A 76 -5.83 -1.59 1.76
CA TYR A 76 -6.19 -0.29 1.23
C TYR A 76 -5.33 0.80 1.84
N LEU A 77 -5.11 1.87 1.07
CA LEU A 77 -4.53 3.10 1.60
C LEU A 77 -5.68 3.96 2.12
N VAL A 78 -5.59 4.39 3.37
CA VAL A 78 -6.65 5.18 4.00
C VAL A 78 -6.06 6.38 4.73
N PRO A 79 -6.81 7.52 4.80
CA PRO A 79 -6.36 8.65 5.58
C PRO A 79 -6.79 8.50 7.05
N ARG A 80 -5.83 8.65 7.97
CA ARG A 80 -6.11 8.61 9.41
C ARG A 80 -5.24 9.63 10.12
N LYS A 81 -5.86 10.51 10.89
CA LYS A 81 -5.13 11.49 11.71
C LYS A 81 -4.10 12.27 10.90
N LYS A 82 -4.50 12.73 9.73
CA LYS A 82 -3.66 13.52 8.81
C LYS A 82 -2.45 12.73 8.27
N ALA A 83 -2.55 11.41 8.24
CA ALA A 83 -1.50 10.55 7.70
C ALA A 83 -2.11 9.49 6.79
N VAL A 84 -1.34 9.08 5.79
CA VAL A 84 -1.73 7.95 4.94
C VAL A 84 -1.31 6.67 5.65
N CYS A 85 -2.25 5.75 5.82
CA CYS A 85 -2.00 4.48 6.49
C CYS A 85 -2.37 3.32 5.58
N LEU A 86 -1.64 2.22 5.72
CA LEU A 86 -1.99 0.96 5.08
C LEU A 86 -2.94 0.22 6.00
N ASP A 87 -4.18 0.01 5.53
CA ASP A 87 -5.19 -0.71 6.30
C ASP A 87 -5.34 -2.11 5.71
N ILE A 88 -5.17 -3.11 6.54
CA ILE A 88 -5.25 -4.51 6.14
C ILE A 88 -6.60 -5.06 6.58
N SER A 89 -7.37 -5.57 5.62
CA SER A 89 -8.69 -6.13 5.90
C SER A 89 -8.58 -7.46 6.64
N TYR A 90 -9.72 -7.95 7.15
CA TYR A 90 -9.77 -9.29 7.77
C TYR A 90 -9.29 -10.36 6.78
N MET A 91 -9.72 -10.27 5.54
CA MET A 91 -9.24 -11.21 4.50
C MET A 91 -7.75 -11.09 4.26
N GLY A 92 -7.21 -9.86 4.34
CA GLY A 92 -5.78 -9.62 4.22
C GLY A 92 -5.00 -10.29 5.34
N LEU A 93 -5.50 -10.20 6.57
CA LEU A 93 -4.86 -10.85 7.71
C LEU A 93 -4.86 -12.38 7.56
N LEU A 94 -5.96 -12.96 7.08
CA LEU A 94 -6.02 -14.40 6.82
C LEU A 94 -5.04 -14.80 5.71
N HIS A 95 -4.95 -13.98 4.66
CA HIS A 95 -4.02 -14.24 3.57
C HIS A 95 -2.58 -14.26 4.07
N LEU A 96 -2.18 -13.28 4.88
CA LEU A 96 -0.84 -13.22 5.45
C LEU A 96 -0.56 -14.41 6.35
N ALA A 97 -1.54 -14.83 7.14
CA ALA A 97 -1.40 -15.99 8.02
C ALA A 97 -1.13 -17.26 7.21
N GLN A 98 -1.83 -17.43 6.09
CA GLN A 98 -1.65 -18.59 5.22
C GLN A 98 -0.30 -18.58 4.53
N VAL A 99 0.12 -17.42 4.05
CA VAL A 99 1.39 -17.29 3.31
C VAL A 99 2.59 -17.50 4.22
N THR A 100 2.57 -16.92 5.41
CA THR A 100 3.69 -17.02 6.34
C THR A 100 3.71 -18.33 7.13
N GLY A 101 2.55 -18.97 7.29
CA GLY A 101 2.43 -20.17 8.11
C GLY A 101 2.74 -19.90 9.58
N ALA A 102 2.77 -18.65 10.00
CA ALA A 102 3.24 -18.25 11.32
C ALA A 102 2.16 -18.33 12.39
N ILE A 103 0.89 -18.35 12.00
CA ILE A 103 -0.20 -18.37 12.95
C ILE A 103 -0.67 -19.80 13.18
N GLN A 104 -0.51 -20.25 14.39
CA GLN A 104 -1.03 -21.54 14.79
C GLN A 104 -2.27 -21.29 15.66
N TRP A 105 -3.37 -21.86 15.21
CA TRP A 105 -4.61 -21.82 15.97
C TRP A 105 -4.63 -23.07 16.82
N GLY A 106 -4.16 -22.91 18.00
CA GLY A 106 -4.15 -24.03 18.93
C GLY A 106 -5.37 -24.05 19.80
#